data_e225479ea7543bdfac1f99c78a82eed4
#
_entry.id   e225479ea7543bdfac1f99c78a82eed4
#
_cell.length_a   1.000
_cell.length_b   1.000
_cell.length_c   1.000
_cell.angle_alpha   90.00
_cell.angle_beta   90.00
_cell.angle_gamma   90.00
#
_symmetry.space_group_name_H-M   'P 1'
#
loop_
_entity.id
_entity.type
_entity.pdbx_description
1 polymer ?
#
loop_
_entity_poly.entity_id
_entity_poly.type
_entity_poly.pdbx_seq_one_letter_code
_entity_poly.pdbx_strand_id
1 'polypeptide(L)'
;RTIEVSRMVSKVAEISEVRAKLVEQQQAMGKDKGIVMDGRDIGTVVFPDAELKLFMTASSKTRAQRRFDELVEKGQHITFEDVLQNVEERDYIDTNREDSPLVKADDAIEIDNSSLSKKEQFDIVLNLVKEKL
;
A
#
# COMPACT_ATOMS: atom_id res chain seq x y z
N ARG A 1 12.45 3.38 8.81
CA ARG A 1 11.15 4.05 8.74
C ARG A 1 10.51 4.11 10.13
N THR A 2 10.35 5.29 10.68
CA THR A 2 9.78 5.54 12.00
C THR A 2 8.29 5.87 11.91
N ILE A 3 7.58 5.84 13.05
CA ILE A 3 6.18 6.29 13.12
C ILE A 3 6.05 7.78 12.78
N GLU A 4 6.99 8.60 13.24
CA GLU A 4 7.01 10.04 12.94
C GLU A 4 7.11 10.29 11.44
N VAL A 5 8.03 9.62 10.77
CA VAL A 5 8.17 9.69 9.31
C VAL A 5 6.91 9.19 8.62
N SER A 6 6.33 8.08 9.09
CA SER A 6 5.09 7.53 8.55
C SER A 6 3.94 8.54 8.61
N ARG A 7 3.77 9.23 9.75
CA ARG A 7 2.76 10.29 9.91
C ARG A 7 2.99 11.45 8.93
N MET A 8 4.25 11.88 8.82
CA MET A 8 4.63 12.97 7.93
C MET A 8 4.33 12.62 6.45
N VAL A 9 4.71 11.43 6.01
CA VAL A 9 4.48 10.97 4.64
C VAL A 9 3.00 11.00 4.28
N SER A 10 2.12 10.49 5.15
CA SER A 10 0.68 10.50 4.89
C SER A 10 0.13 11.91 4.76
N LYS A 11 0.56 12.83 5.63
CA LYS A 11 0.12 14.23 5.57
C LYS A 11 0.61 14.95 4.32
N VAL A 12 1.86 14.74 3.93
CA VAL A 12 2.42 15.32 2.71
C VAL A 12 1.68 14.78 1.49
N ALA A 13 1.35 13.49 1.49
CA ALA A 13 0.63 12.85 0.38
C ALA A 13 -0.82 13.34 0.20
N GLU A 14 -1.40 14.05 1.17
CA GLU A 14 -2.71 14.68 1.03
C GLU A 14 -2.66 15.95 0.16
N ILE A 15 -1.50 16.57 0.01
CA ILE A 15 -1.36 17.82 -0.74
C ILE A 15 -1.52 17.55 -2.24
N SER A 16 -2.54 18.15 -2.87
CA SER A 16 -2.90 17.87 -4.27
C SER A 16 -1.75 18.05 -5.25
N GLU A 17 -0.98 19.10 -5.13
CA GLU A 17 0.16 19.36 -6.02
C GLU A 17 1.25 18.30 -5.87
N VAL A 18 1.51 17.85 -4.64
CA VAL A 18 2.46 16.77 -4.36
C VAL A 18 1.95 15.47 -4.97
N ARG A 19 0.66 15.15 -4.80
CA ARG A 19 0.05 13.96 -5.39
C ARG A 19 0.17 13.95 -6.91
N ALA A 20 -0.20 15.06 -7.56
CA ALA A 20 -0.11 15.19 -9.02
C ALA A 20 1.30 14.94 -9.53
N LYS A 21 2.30 15.50 -8.85
CA LYS A 21 3.71 15.32 -9.22
C LYS A 21 4.18 13.88 -9.03
N LEU A 22 3.77 13.24 -7.94
CA LEU A 22 4.10 11.83 -7.67
C LEU A 22 3.45 10.91 -8.72
N VAL A 23 2.19 11.13 -9.06
CA VAL A 23 1.49 10.36 -10.10
C VAL A 23 2.22 10.46 -11.44
N GLU A 24 2.60 11.68 -11.83
CA GLU A 24 3.35 11.93 -13.07
C GLU A 24 4.67 11.15 -13.10
N GLN A 25 5.42 11.18 -12.01
CA GLN A 25 6.69 10.46 -11.90
C GLN A 25 6.49 8.95 -11.96
N GLN A 26 5.48 8.44 -11.27
CA GLN A 26 5.16 7.01 -11.27
C GLN A 26 4.71 6.53 -12.65
N GLN A 27 3.90 7.30 -13.35
CA GLN A 27 3.49 6.98 -14.72
C GLN A 27 4.69 6.92 -15.67
N ALA A 28 5.64 7.82 -15.51
CA ALA A 28 6.87 7.81 -16.31
C ALA A 28 7.70 6.54 -16.09
N MET A 29 7.74 6.01 -14.86
CA MET A 29 8.44 4.76 -14.54
C MET A 29 7.84 3.55 -15.27
N GLY A 30 6.54 3.55 -15.54
CA GLY A 30 5.84 2.44 -16.19
C GLY A 30 5.73 2.55 -17.70
N LYS A 31 6.30 3.58 -18.30
CA LYS A 31 6.16 3.85 -19.73
C LYS A 31 6.60 2.68 -20.63
N ASP A 32 7.70 2.03 -20.27
CA ASP A 32 8.25 0.92 -21.03
C ASP A 32 7.73 -0.46 -20.60
N LYS A 33 6.76 -0.49 -19.69
CA LYS A 33 6.16 -1.71 -19.13
C LYS A 33 7.18 -2.58 -18.38
N GLY A 34 6.79 -3.83 -18.06
CA GLY A 34 7.67 -4.78 -17.38
C GLY A 34 7.99 -4.39 -15.95
N ILE A 35 7.07 -3.71 -15.25
CA ILE A 35 7.25 -3.29 -13.86
C ILE A 35 6.14 -3.83 -12.96
N VAL A 36 6.46 -3.88 -11.68
CA VAL A 36 5.50 -4.09 -10.58
C VAL A 36 5.61 -2.88 -9.66
N MET A 37 4.49 -2.32 -9.30
CA MET A 37 4.47 -1.14 -8.43
C MET A 37 3.40 -1.30 -7.37
N ASP A 38 3.71 -0.87 -6.15
CA ASP A 38 2.75 -0.87 -5.04
C ASP A 38 2.48 0.55 -4.55
N GLY A 39 1.30 0.75 -3.99
CA GLY A 39 0.88 2.05 -3.46
C GLY A 39 -0.63 2.07 -3.21
N ARG A 40 -1.16 3.25 -2.88
CA ARG A 40 -2.58 3.42 -2.54
C ARG A 40 -3.48 3.61 -3.74
N ASP A 41 -2.95 4.18 -4.81
CA ASP A 41 -3.71 4.62 -5.99
C ASP A 41 -3.14 4.08 -7.31
N ILE A 42 -2.31 3.05 -7.24
CA ILE A 42 -1.60 2.56 -8.42
C ILE A 42 -2.56 2.03 -9.47
N GLY A 43 -3.51 1.20 -9.08
CA GLY A 43 -4.46 0.57 -10.01
C GLY A 43 -5.64 1.45 -10.39
N THR A 44 -5.84 2.59 -9.71
CA THR A 44 -6.98 3.49 -9.97
C THR A 44 -6.56 4.76 -10.71
N VAL A 45 -5.44 5.34 -10.34
CA VAL A 45 -4.99 6.65 -10.85
C VAL A 45 -3.71 6.55 -11.66
N VAL A 46 -2.69 5.87 -11.14
CA VAL A 46 -1.37 5.82 -11.81
C VAL A 46 -1.41 4.95 -13.06
N PHE A 47 -1.87 3.70 -12.91
CA PHE A 47 -1.97 2.74 -14.01
C PHE A 47 -3.37 2.13 -14.10
N PRO A 48 -4.37 2.92 -14.53
CA PRO A 48 -5.75 2.41 -14.61
C PRO A 48 -5.92 1.29 -15.66
N ASP A 49 -4.98 1.17 -16.59
CA ASP A 49 -4.99 0.14 -17.65
C ASP A 49 -4.00 -1.00 -17.39
N ALA A 50 -3.52 -1.15 -16.16
CA ALA A 50 -2.60 -2.25 -15.82
C ALA A 50 -3.23 -3.61 -16.12
N GLU A 51 -2.42 -4.54 -16.65
CA GLU A 51 -2.85 -5.89 -17.03
C GLU A 51 -3.29 -6.72 -15.81
N LEU A 52 -2.66 -6.50 -14.66
CA LEU A 52 -3.00 -7.18 -13.42
C LEU A 52 -3.01 -6.16 -12.28
N LYS A 53 -4.14 -6.08 -11.60
CA LYS A 53 -4.30 -5.22 -10.42
C LYS A 53 -4.64 -6.09 -9.23
N LEU A 54 -3.89 -5.93 -8.16
CA LEU A 54 -4.10 -6.63 -6.90
C LEU A 54 -4.41 -5.61 -5.80
N PHE A 55 -5.47 -5.85 -5.05
CA PHE A 55 -5.82 -5.05 -3.89
C PHE A 55 -5.55 -5.87 -2.64
N MET A 56 -4.44 -5.53 -1.96
CA MET A 56 -3.99 -6.27 -0.79
C MET A 56 -4.68 -5.74 0.45
N THR A 57 -5.28 -6.64 1.22
CA THR A 57 -5.93 -6.29 2.49
C THR A 57 -5.43 -7.15 3.64
N ALA A 58 -5.49 -6.60 4.83
CA ALA A 58 -5.31 -7.31 6.08
C ALA A 58 -5.98 -6.49 7.18
N SER A 59 -6.41 -7.14 8.27
CA SER A 59 -7.00 -6.41 9.38
C SER A 59 -6.01 -5.38 9.94
N SER A 60 -6.51 -4.27 10.49
CA SER A 60 -5.64 -3.24 11.07
C SER A 60 -4.80 -3.79 12.22
N LYS A 61 -5.35 -4.70 13.02
CA LYS A 61 -4.60 -5.38 14.09
C LYS A 61 -3.45 -6.23 13.54
N THR A 62 -3.69 -6.98 12.47
CA THR A 62 -2.65 -7.81 11.84
C THR A 62 -1.54 -6.94 11.28
N ARG A 63 -1.88 -5.86 10.59
CA ARG A 63 -0.90 -4.92 10.04
C ARG A 63 -0.12 -4.22 11.15
N ALA A 64 -0.80 -3.81 12.22
CA ALA A 64 -0.15 -3.19 13.38
C ALA A 64 0.81 -4.17 14.07
N GLN A 65 0.43 -5.44 14.22
CA GLN A 65 1.30 -6.44 14.82
C GLN A 65 2.56 -6.67 13.98
N ARG A 66 2.42 -6.81 12.66
CA ARG A 66 3.55 -6.95 11.74
C ARG A 66 4.49 -5.75 11.84
N ARG A 67 3.93 -4.56 11.87
CA ARG A 67 4.69 -3.33 11.97
C ARG A 67 5.38 -3.18 13.33
N PHE A 68 4.69 -3.54 14.41
CA PHE A 68 5.24 -3.53 15.75
C PHE A 68 6.44 -4.47 15.84
N ASP A 69 6.32 -5.70 15.36
CA ASP A 69 7.39 -6.68 15.35
C ASP A 69 8.61 -6.17 14.57
N GLU A 70 8.39 -5.56 13.42
CA GLU A 70 9.45 -4.96 12.60
C GLU A 70 10.19 -3.83 13.35
N LEU A 71 9.44 -2.94 14.00
CA LEU A 71 10.02 -1.80 14.73
C LEU A 71 10.79 -2.25 15.96
N VAL A 72 10.28 -3.23 16.70
CA VAL A 72 10.97 -3.82 17.86
C VAL A 72 12.26 -4.50 17.42
N GLU A 73 12.23 -5.25 16.34
CA GLU A 73 13.41 -5.91 15.77
C GLU A 73 14.48 -4.90 15.38
N LYS A 74 14.08 -3.72 14.92
CA LYS A 74 14.99 -2.61 14.61
C LYS A 74 15.47 -1.83 15.83
N GLY A 75 15.08 -2.26 17.04
CA GLY A 75 15.53 -1.64 18.29
C GLY A 75 14.75 -0.40 18.71
N GLN A 76 13.59 -0.15 18.12
CA GLN A 76 12.76 1.00 18.51
C GLN A 76 11.93 0.68 19.75
N HIS A 77 11.87 1.63 20.67
CA HIS A 77 11.06 1.55 21.88
C HIS A 77 9.69 2.16 21.62
N ILE A 78 8.71 1.30 21.32
CA ILE A 78 7.37 1.74 20.93
C ILE A 78 6.34 0.76 21.47
N THR A 79 5.12 1.24 21.74
CA THR A 79 4.02 0.38 22.18
C THR A 79 3.19 -0.09 20.98
N PHE A 80 2.53 -1.23 21.16
CA PHE A 80 1.59 -1.73 20.14
C PHE A 80 0.46 -0.73 19.88
N GLU A 81 -0.05 -0.07 20.93
CA GLU A 81 -1.12 0.92 20.82
C GLU A 81 -0.71 2.09 19.94
N ASP A 82 0.53 2.58 20.06
CA ASP A 82 1.05 3.65 19.20
C ASP A 82 1.12 3.23 17.75
N VAL A 83 1.55 1.99 17.50
CA VAL A 83 1.61 1.44 16.14
C VAL A 83 0.21 1.29 15.56
N LEU A 84 -0.73 0.74 16.33
CA LEU A 84 -2.12 0.57 15.89
C LEU A 84 -2.76 1.92 15.56
N GLN A 85 -2.56 2.91 16.43
CA GLN A 85 -3.07 4.27 16.18
C GLN A 85 -2.49 4.85 14.88
N ASN A 86 -1.20 4.67 14.64
CA ASN A 86 -0.57 5.14 13.39
C ASN A 86 -1.15 4.44 12.16
N VAL A 87 -1.37 3.13 12.23
CA VAL A 87 -1.98 2.36 11.13
C VAL A 87 -3.40 2.89 10.84
N GLU A 88 -4.21 3.08 11.86
CA GLU A 88 -5.57 3.58 11.71
C GLU A 88 -5.63 5.02 11.19
N GLU A 89 -4.74 5.90 11.67
CA GLU A 89 -4.61 7.28 11.17
C GLU A 89 -4.26 7.32 9.68
N ARG A 90 -3.30 6.50 9.26
CA ARG A 90 -2.90 6.42 7.85
C ARG A 90 -4.03 5.91 6.98
N ASP A 91 -4.74 4.88 7.43
CA ASP A 91 -5.88 4.34 6.69
C ASP A 91 -6.95 5.42 6.50
N TYR A 92 -7.24 6.18 7.55
CA TYR A 92 -8.21 7.27 7.48
C TYR A 92 -7.78 8.34 6.46
N ILE A 93 -6.54 8.79 6.54
CA ILE A 93 -5.99 9.80 5.64
C ILE A 93 -6.02 9.29 4.19
N ASP A 94 -5.51 8.09 3.96
CA ASP A 94 -5.39 7.54 2.61
C ASP A 94 -6.76 7.29 1.97
N THR A 95 -7.75 6.88 2.76
CA THR A 95 -9.10 6.57 2.27
C THR A 95 -9.94 7.84 2.02
N ASN A 96 -9.74 8.88 2.82
CA ASN A 96 -10.59 10.07 2.81
C ASN A 96 -9.96 11.29 2.10
N ARG A 97 -8.74 11.19 1.57
CA ARG A 97 -8.13 12.29 0.84
C ARG A 97 -8.89 12.55 -0.47
N GLU A 98 -8.93 13.81 -0.88
CA GLU A 98 -9.66 14.22 -2.09
C GLU A 98 -9.03 13.68 -3.37
N ASP A 99 -7.69 13.73 -3.46
CA ASP A 99 -6.96 13.28 -4.64
C ASP A 99 -6.42 11.87 -4.43
N SER A 100 -6.73 10.98 -5.38
CA SER A 100 -6.17 9.63 -5.41
C SER A 100 -6.36 8.86 -4.09
N PRO A 101 -7.59 8.76 -3.55
CA PRO A 101 -7.80 8.02 -2.31
C PRO A 101 -7.51 6.53 -2.47
N LEU A 102 -7.32 5.85 -1.34
CA LEU A 102 -7.19 4.39 -1.33
C LEU A 102 -8.56 3.76 -1.58
N VAL A 103 -8.79 3.28 -2.80
CA VAL A 103 -9.97 2.52 -3.17
C VAL A 103 -9.58 1.36 -4.07
N LYS A 104 -10.37 0.28 -4.00
CA LYS A 104 -10.16 -0.88 -4.86
C LYS A 104 -10.67 -0.56 -6.27
N ALA A 105 -9.82 -0.77 -7.30
CA ALA A 105 -10.27 -0.67 -8.68
C ALA A 105 -11.29 -1.78 -8.99
N ASP A 106 -12.23 -1.51 -9.88
CA ASP A 106 -13.30 -2.46 -10.22
C ASP A 106 -12.75 -3.78 -10.78
N ASP A 107 -11.65 -3.73 -11.51
CA ASP A 107 -10.99 -4.88 -12.11
C ASP A 107 -9.86 -5.46 -11.24
N ALA A 108 -9.70 -4.99 -10.01
CA ALA A 108 -8.67 -5.51 -9.10
C ALA A 108 -9.12 -6.79 -8.40
N ILE A 109 -8.19 -7.70 -8.21
CA ILE A 109 -8.39 -8.93 -7.44
C ILE A 109 -8.03 -8.62 -5.98
N GLU A 110 -8.97 -8.84 -5.07
CA GLU A 110 -8.72 -8.63 -3.65
C GLU A 110 -8.04 -9.84 -3.04
N ILE A 111 -6.97 -9.61 -2.29
CA ILE A 111 -6.25 -10.65 -1.56
C ILE A 111 -6.17 -10.24 -0.09
N ASP A 112 -6.90 -10.93 0.78
CA ASP A 112 -6.77 -10.76 2.23
C ASP A 112 -5.65 -11.66 2.71
N ASN A 113 -4.56 -11.05 3.17
CA ASN A 113 -3.38 -11.76 3.63
C ASN A 113 -3.26 -11.87 5.16
N SER A 114 -4.34 -11.58 5.89
CA SER A 114 -4.33 -11.64 7.36
C SER A 114 -3.85 -12.99 7.90
N SER A 115 -4.22 -14.08 7.23
CA SER A 115 -3.90 -15.45 7.63
C SER A 115 -2.87 -16.12 6.73
N LEU A 116 -2.27 -15.40 5.79
CA LEU A 116 -1.30 -15.96 4.84
C LEU A 116 0.14 -15.76 5.33
N SER A 117 0.98 -16.77 5.14
CA SER A 117 2.42 -16.60 5.24
C SER A 117 2.95 -15.84 4.03
N LYS A 118 4.17 -15.32 4.13
CA LYS A 118 4.83 -14.65 3.00
C LYS A 118 4.94 -15.59 1.78
N LYS A 119 5.24 -16.85 2.01
CA LYS A 119 5.34 -17.87 0.93
C LYS A 119 3.99 -18.13 0.28
N GLU A 120 2.94 -18.31 1.07
CA GLU A 120 1.58 -18.54 0.56
C GLU A 120 1.12 -17.35 -0.29
N GLN A 121 1.33 -16.13 0.19
CA GLN A 121 1.02 -14.92 -0.55
C GLN A 121 1.81 -14.84 -1.86
N PHE A 122 3.10 -15.10 -1.80
CA PHE A 122 3.96 -15.10 -2.99
C PHE A 122 3.47 -16.08 -4.04
N ASP A 123 3.11 -17.31 -3.62
CA ASP A 123 2.64 -18.33 -4.56
C ASP A 123 1.32 -17.93 -5.22
N ILE A 124 0.39 -17.33 -4.48
CA ILE A 124 -0.87 -16.82 -5.02
C ILE A 124 -0.60 -15.74 -6.08
N VAL A 125 0.22 -14.76 -5.75
CA VAL A 125 0.55 -13.65 -6.65
C VAL A 125 1.27 -14.16 -7.89
N LEU A 126 2.24 -15.06 -7.71
CA LEU A 126 3.00 -15.64 -8.82
C LEU A 126 2.08 -16.38 -9.81
N ASN A 127 1.13 -17.15 -9.32
CA ASN A 127 0.16 -17.85 -10.16
C ASN A 127 -0.71 -16.87 -10.94
N LEU A 128 -1.14 -15.77 -10.32
CA LEU A 128 -1.93 -14.74 -11.00
C LEU A 128 -1.10 -14.04 -12.10
N VAL A 129 0.17 -13.78 -11.85
CA VAL A 129 1.07 -13.21 -12.86
C VAL A 129 1.24 -14.18 -14.03
N LYS A 130 1.45 -15.45 -13.76
CA LYS A 130 1.60 -16.48 -14.81
C LYS A 130 0.38 -16.60 -15.71
N GLU A 131 -0.82 -16.42 -15.18
CA GLU A 131 -2.07 -16.43 -15.94
C GLU A 131 -2.14 -15.27 -16.95
N LYS A 132 -1.43 -14.17 -16.69
CA LYS A 132 -1.40 -12.98 -17.55
C LYS A 132 -0.29 -12.99 -18.60
N LEU A 133 0.68 -13.88 -18.46
CA LEU A 133 1.82 -13.96 -19.40
C LEU A 133 1.51 -14.79 -20.65
#